data_17e7cfafeb3d4cc2a0ad07cc8840addc
#
_entry.id   17e7cfafeb3d4cc2a0ad07cc8840addc
#
_cell.length_a   1.000
_cell.length_b   1.000
_cell.length_c   1.000
_cell.angle_alpha   90.00
_cell.angle_beta   90.00
_cell.angle_gamma   90.00
#
_symmetry.space_group_name_H-M   'P 1'
#
loop_
_entity.id
_entity.type
_entity.pdbx_description
1 polymer ?
#
loop_
_entity_poly.entity_id
_entity_poly.type
_entity_poly.pdbx_seq_one_letter_code
_entity_poly.pdbx_strand_id
1 'polypeptide(L)'
;MIHESAWKEIKDTEAKDLLVVGVNTNIEDSDNMNLGMKIDSKNESMQISKLKSYRDSRNNTLVSMKLNELKIVCQGSENVMPPLIDALKSGATVGEVNGIMREVFGTWISPSGV
;
A
#
# COMPACT_ATOMS: atom_id res chain seq x y z
N MET A 1 -24.62 2.43 20.75
CA MET A 1 -24.09 1.42 21.72
C MET A 1 -22.58 1.26 21.61
N ILE A 2 -22.01 0.67 20.55
CA ILE A 2 -20.55 0.44 20.48
C ILE A 2 -19.76 1.76 20.46
N HIS A 3 -20.16 2.73 19.64
CA HIS A 3 -19.51 4.05 19.58
C HIS A 3 -19.62 4.85 20.89
N GLU A 4 -20.73 4.75 21.58
CA GLU A 4 -20.91 5.42 22.87
C GLU A 4 -20.03 4.80 23.95
N SER A 5 -19.88 3.48 23.94
CA SER A 5 -18.99 2.76 24.85
C SER A 5 -17.52 3.14 24.61
N ALA A 6 -17.06 3.14 23.35
CA ALA A 6 -15.71 3.54 22.99
C ALA A 6 -15.43 5.03 23.33
N TRP A 7 -16.41 5.90 23.08
CA TRP A 7 -16.28 7.32 23.41
C TRP A 7 -16.22 7.57 24.93
N LYS A 8 -16.98 6.78 25.69
CA LYS A 8 -16.92 6.84 27.16
C LYS A 8 -15.54 6.41 27.67
N GLU A 9 -15.01 5.30 27.15
CA GLU A 9 -13.67 4.81 27.52
C GLU A 9 -12.57 5.82 27.25
N ILE A 10 -12.62 6.51 26.11
CA ILE A 10 -11.69 7.60 25.78
C ILE A 10 -11.76 8.72 26.80
N LYS A 11 -12.98 9.18 27.12
CA LYS A 11 -13.19 10.24 28.11
C LYS A 11 -12.70 9.85 29.51
N ASP A 12 -13.03 8.64 29.95
CA ASP A 12 -12.62 8.13 31.26
C ASP A 12 -11.10 8.01 31.34
N THR A 13 -10.44 7.65 30.23
CA THR A 13 -8.96 7.60 30.13
C THR A 13 -8.34 8.99 30.16
N GLU A 14 -8.91 9.96 29.43
CA GLU A 14 -8.43 11.36 29.43
C GLU A 14 -8.63 12.03 30.80
N ALA A 15 -9.74 11.77 31.44
CA ALA A 15 -10.06 12.28 32.78
C ALA A 15 -9.25 11.58 33.90
N LYS A 16 -8.53 10.50 33.60
CA LYS A 16 -7.83 9.61 34.54
C LYS A 16 -8.79 8.86 35.50
N ASP A 17 -10.06 8.75 35.17
CA ASP A 17 -11.00 7.89 35.87
C ASP A 17 -10.74 6.42 35.54
N LEU A 18 -10.23 6.13 34.35
CA LEU A 18 -9.69 4.85 33.93
C LEU A 18 -8.16 4.96 33.79
N LEU A 19 -7.43 4.23 34.65
CA LEU A 19 -5.96 4.22 34.62
C LEU A 19 -5.45 3.12 33.68
N VAL A 20 -4.70 3.52 32.66
CA VAL A 20 -4.05 2.61 31.72
C VAL A 20 -2.54 2.82 31.81
N VAL A 21 -1.82 1.78 32.27
CA VAL A 21 -0.36 1.81 32.46
C VAL A 21 0.34 2.04 31.10
N GLY A 22 1.25 2.98 31.07
CA GLY A 22 1.98 3.37 29.87
C GLY A 22 1.22 4.33 28.94
N VAL A 23 -0.04 4.67 29.25
CA VAL A 23 -0.87 5.62 28.48
C VAL A 23 -1.14 6.90 29.29
N ASN A 24 -1.76 6.77 30.45
CA ASN A 24 -2.09 7.93 31.31
C ASN A 24 -1.54 7.81 32.74
N THR A 25 -0.90 6.68 33.06
CA THR A 25 -0.18 6.47 34.33
C THR A 25 1.12 5.69 34.07
N ASN A 26 2.14 5.89 34.92
CA ASN A 26 3.47 5.31 34.80
C ASN A 26 4.06 5.49 33.37
N ILE A 27 3.87 6.68 32.81
CA ILE A 27 4.47 7.05 31.53
C ILE A 27 5.94 7.32 31.80
N GLU A 28 6.84 6.60 31.11
CA GLU A 28 8.26 6.92 31.11
C GLU A 28 8.48 8.16 30.22
N ASP A 29 9.26 9.13 30.71
CA ASP A 29 9.70 10.26 29.89
C ASP A 29 10.58 9.75 28.75
N SER A 30 9.99 9.56 27.60
CA SER A 30 10.64 8.99 26.41
C SER A 30 11.40 10.05 25.59
N ASP A 31 12.09 10.98 26.23
CA ASP A 31 12.91 12.01 25.55
C ASP A 31 14.01 11.41 24.63
N ASN A 32 14.21 10.09 24.69
CA ASN A 32 15.20 9.37 23.89
C ASN A 32 14.60 8.23 23.03
N MET A 33 13.29 8.21 22.79
CA MET A 33 12.76 7.24 21.82
C MET A 33 13.33 7.57 20.45
N ASN A 34 14.21 6.70 19.99
CA ASN A 34 14.75 6.75 18.63
C ASN A 34 13.59 6.60 17.66
N LEU A 35 13.05 7.73 17.18
CA LEU A 35 11.84 7.83 16.35
C LEU A 35 12.04 7.17 14.97
N GLY A 36 12.38 5.88 14.98
CA GLY A 36 12.44 5.05 13.77
C GLY A 36 13.55 5.48 12.79
N MET A 37 13.63 4.76 11.70
CA MET A 37 14.57 5.03 10.63
C MET A 37 14.15 6.28 9.85
N LYS A 38 14.98 7.35 9.85
CA LYS A 38 14.77 8.49 8.97
C LYS A 38 15.09 8.07 7.53
N ILE A 39 14.07 8.07 6.69
CA ILE A 39 14.25 7.83 5.25
C ILE A 39 14.82 9.11 4.64
N ASP A 40 16.01 8.99 3.98
CA ASP A 40 16.61 10.11 3.26
C ASP A 40 15.78 10.38 1.98
N SER A 41 15.35 11.63 1.79
CA SER A 41 14.64 12.08 0.58
C SER A 41 15.42 11.85 -0.72
N LYS A 42 16.74 11.73 -0.64
CA LYS A 42 17.60 11.34 -1.78
C LYS A 42 17.29 9.94 -2.29
N ASN A 43 16.92 9.01 -1.40
CA ASN A 43 16.58 7.64 -1.78
C ASN A 43 15.34 7.60 -2.68
N GLU A 44 14.33 8.40 -2.37
CA GLU A 44 13.13 8.53 -3.20
C GLU A 44 13.49 9.04 -4.61
N SER A 45 14.22 10.15 -4.68
CA SER A 45 14.65 10.75 -5.95
C SER A 45 15.48 9.80 -6.80
N MET A 46 16.38 9.02 -6.18
CA MET A 46 17.16 8.00 -6.86
C MET A 46 16.28 6.87 -7.41
N GLN A 47 15.32 6.39 -6.65
CA GLN A 47 14.40 5.32 -7.10
C GLN A 47 13.50 5.79 -8.23
N ILE A 48 13.00 7.02 -8.19
CA ILE A 48 12.23 7.63 -9.28
C ILE A 48 13.08 7.71 -10.57
N SER A 49 14.33 8.16 -10.44
CA SER A 49 15.25 8.25 -11.60
C SER A 49 15.55 6.88 -12.19
N LYS A 50 15.83 5.87 -11.36
CA LYS A 50 16.03 4.49 -11.79
C LYS A 50 14.81 3.93 -12.54
N LEU A 51 13.61 4.16 -12.01
CA LEU A 51 12.38 3.69 -12.64
C LEU A 51 12.15 4.37 -14.00
N LYS A 52 12.40 5.66 -14.10
CA LYS A 52 12.32 6.39 -15.39
C LYS A 52 13.30 5.81 -16.41
N SER A 53 14.58 5.70 -16.06
CA SER A 53 15.60 5.11 -16.94
C SER A 53 15.24 3.68 -17.37
N TYR A 54 14.70 2.87 -16.47
CA TYR A 54 14.24 1.52 -16.78
C TYR A 54 13.12 1.52 -17.83
N ARG A 55 12.12 2.39 -17.65
CA ARG A 55 10.99 2.50 -18.60
C ARG A 55 11.45 3.02 -19.97
N ASP A 56 12.43 3.91 -20.00
CA ASP A 56 12.96 4.48 -21.24
C ASP A 56 13.80 3.45 -22.03
N SER A 57 14.48 2.54 -21.33
CA SER A 57 15.37 1.54 -21.95
C SER A 57 14.68 0.26 -22.40
N ARG A 58 13.45 -0.04 -21.93
CA ARG A 58 12.73 -1.26 -22.26
C ARG A 58 11.94 -1.16 -23.57
N ASN A 59 11.53 -2.30 -24.13
CA ASN A 59 10.62 -2.34 -25.28
C ASN A 59 9.16 -2.05 -24.88
N ASN A 60 8.76 -0.79 -24.91
CA ASN A 60 7.43 -0.36 -24.49
C ASN A 60 6.30 -0.92 -25.34
N THR A 61 6.54 -1.22 -26.62
CA THR A 61 5.55 -1.85 -27.50
C THR A 61 5.23 -3.27 -27.03
N LEU A 62 6.27 -4.06 -26.74
CA LEU A 62 6.11 -5.42 -26.23
C LEU A 62 5.38 -5.42 -24.87
N VAL A 63 5.78 -4.52 -23.97
CA VAL A 63 5.12 -4.37 -22.66
C VAL A 63 3.63 -4.06 -22.82
N SER A 64 3.28 -3.11 -23.70
CA SER A 64 1.87 -2.76 -23.94
C SER A 64 1.06 -3.93 -24.50
N MET A 65 1.64 -4.71 -25.40
CA MET A 65 1.00 -5.93 -25.92
C MET A 65 0.72 -6.92 -24.78
N LYS A 66 1.72 -7.20 -23.94
CA LYS A 66 1.58 -8.17 -22.84
C LYS A 66 0.63 -7.70 -21.75
N LEU A 67 0.58 -6.41 -21.46
CA LEU A 67 -0.41 -5.83 -20.55
C LEU A 67 -1.84 -5.95 -21.12
N ASN A 68 -2.01 -5.77 -22.44
CA ASN A 68 -3.33 -5.97 -23.06
C ASN A 68 -3.76 -7.44 -23.06
N GLU A 69 -2.86 -8.39 -23.33
CA GLU A 69 -3.12 -9.82 -23.16
C GLU A 69 -3.59 -10.15 -21.73
N LEU A 70 -2.87 -9.64 -20.71
CA LEU A 70 -3.25 -9.78 -19.32
C LEU A 70 -4.65 -9.21 -19.05
N LYS A 71 -4.98 -8.03 -19.59
CA LYS A 71 -6.29 -7.40 -19.43
C LYS A 71 -7.41 -8.28 -19.97
N ILE A 72 -7.23 -8.85 -21.17
CA ILE A 72 -8.22 -9.75 -21.79
C ILE A 72 -8.46 -10.98 -20.90
N VAL A 73 -7.39 -11.59 -20.39
CA VAL A 73 -7.50 -12.76 -19.51
C VAL A 73 -8.16 -12.40 -18.17
N CYS A 74 -7.86 -11.24 -17.61
CA CYS A 74 -8.54 -10.75 -16.39
C CYS A 74 -10.05 -10.53 -16.56
N GLN A 75 -10.52 -10.25 -17.77
CA GLN A 75 -11.95 -10.12 -18.08
C GLN A 75 -12.67 -11.48 -18.27
N GLY A 76 -11.91 -12.55 -18.39
CA GLY A 76 -12.41 -13.91 -18.56
C GLY A 76 -12.39 -14.72 -17.28
N SER A 77 -12.37 -16.04 -17.43
CA SER A 77 -12.29 -17.02 -16.34
C SER A 77 -10.99 -17.83 -16.34
N GLU A 78 -10.06 -17.48 -17.21
CA GLU A 78 -8.79 -18.19 -17.37
C GLU A 78 -7.80 -17.82 -16.24
N ASN A 79 -6.75 -18.65 -16.12
CA ASN A 79 -5.72 -18.40 -15.13
C ASN A 79 -4.87 -17.17 -15.50
N VAL A 80 -4.91 -16.13 -14.68
CA VAL A 80 -4.19 -14.87 -14.90
C VAL A 80 -2.68 -14.96 -14.66
N MET A 81 -2.19 -16.01 -14.00
CA MET A 81 -0.77 -16.10 -13.62
C MET A 81 0.19 -16.22 -14.82
N PRO A 82 -0.05 -17.05 -15.85
CA PRO A 82 0.85 -17.11 -16.99
C PRO A 82 1.00 -15.76 -17.71
N PRO A 83 -0.05 -15.04 -18.14
CA PRO A 83 0.09 -13.75 -18.82
C PRO A 83 0.66 -12.65 -17.88
N LEU A 84 0.43 -12.72 -16.57
CA LEU A 84 1.05 -11.83 -15.59
C LEU A 84 2.57 -12.01 -15.58
N ILE A 85 3.05 -13.26 -15.51
CA ILE A 85 4.47 -13.57 -15.55
C ILE A 85 5.11 -13.11 -16.86
N ASP A 86 4.43 -13.29 -17.98
CA ASP A 86 4.92 -12.87 -19.29
C ASP A 86 4.99 -11.33 -19.40
N ALA A 87 4.01 -10.62 -18.85
CA ALA A 87 4.05 -9.16 -18.76
C ALA A 87 5.26 -8.69 -17.93
N LEU A 88 5.51 -9.29 -16.77
CA LEU A 88 6.68 -8.95 -15.94
C LEU A 88 8.00 -9.28 -16.66
N LYS A 89 8.11 -10.43 -17.33
CA LYS A 89 9.30 -10.80 -18.13
C LYS A 89 9.54 -9.83 -19.29
N SER A 90 8.49 -9.25 -19.87
CA SER A 90 8.62 -8.24 -20.93
C SER A 90 9.10 -6.88 -20.40
N GLY A 91 9.16 -6.70 -19.09
CA GLY A 91 9.60 -5.48 -18.43
C GLY A 91 8.46 -4.60 -17.89
N ALA A 92 7.24 -5.14 -17.76
CA ALA A 92 6.17 -4.43 -17.07
C ALA A 92 6.50 -4.21 -15.59
N THR A 93 6.14 -3.06 -15.07
CA THR A 93 6.30 -2.73 -13.65
C THR A 93 5.11 -3.25 -12.84
N VAL A 94 5.31 -3.45 -11.54
CA VAL A 94 4.25 -3.83 -10.60
C VAL A 94 3.06 -2.85 -10.66
N GLY A 95 3.36 -1.54 -10.79
CA GLY A 95 2.32 -0.51 -10.92
C GLY A 95 1.48 -0.66 -12.19
N GLU A 96 2.08 -1.04 -13.32
CA GLU A 96 1.37 -1.26 -14.58
C GLU A 96 0.48 -2.50 -14.52
N VAL A 97 1.00 -3.62 -14.00
CA VAL A 97 0.24 -4.86 -13.81
C VAL A 97 -0.94 -4.64 -12.85
N ASN A 98 -0.69 -4.05 -11.68
CA ASN A 98 -1.75 -3.75 -10.73
C ASN A 98 -2.74 -2.71 -11.25
N GLY A 99 -2.31 -1.81 -12.13
CA GLY A 99 -3.18 -0.87 -12.84
C GLY A 99 -4.23 -1.60 -13.67
N ILE A 100 -3.82 -2.59 -14.45
CA ILE A 100 -4.73 -3.45 -15.25
C ILE A 100 -5.69 -4.22 -14.33
N MET A 101 -5.19 -4.84 -13.26
CA MET A 101 -6.05 -5.57 -12.34
C MET A 101 -7.07 -4.66 -11.66
N ARG A 102 -6.66 -3.45 -11.26
CA ARG A 102 -7.56 -2.46 -10.66
C ARG A 102 -8.62 -1.97 -11.64
N GLU A 103 -8.26 -1.82 -12.91
CA GLU A 103 -9.19 -1.43 -13.96
C GLU A 103 -10.29 -2.49 -14.19
N VAL A 104 -9.92 -3.78 -14.15
CA VAL A 104 -10.86 -4.89 -14.42
C VAL A 104 -11.66 -5.27 -13.17
N PHE A 105 -11.00 -5.41 -12.01
CA PHE A 105 -11.62 -5.91 -10.78
C PHE A 105 -12.11 -4.81 -9.84
N GLY A 106 -11.72 -3.55 -10.10
CA GLY A 106 -12.00 -2.43 -9.21
C GLY A 106 -11.10 -2.41 -7.97
N THR A 107 -11.46 -1.55 -7.02
CA THR A 107 -10.75 -1.38 -5.75
C THR A 107 -11.74 -1.66 -4.62
N TRP A 108 -11.37 -2.59 -3.74
CA TRP A 108 -12.13 -2.80 -2.52
C TRP A 108 -11.76 -1.73 -1.48
N ILE A 109 -12.77 -1.04 -0.99
CA ILE A 109 -12.63 -0.08 0.11
C ILE A 109 -13.19 -0.76 1.34
N SER A 110 -12.37 -0.92 2.37
CA SER A 110 -12.84 -1.40 3.67
C SER A 110 -13.98 -0.51 4.14
N PRO A 111 -15.14 -1.04 4.54
CA PRO A 111 -16.10 -0.23 5.24
C PRO A 111 -15.34 0.40 6.42
N SER A 112 -15.41 1.74 6.52
CA SER A 112 -14.73 2.51 7.58
C SER A 112 -14.99 1.83 8.90
N GLY A 113 -13.93 1.33 9.50
CA GLY A 113 -13.99 0.47 10.66
C GLY A 113 -14.75 1.13 11.80
N VAL A 114 -15.48 0.30 12.44
CA VAL A 114 -15.95 0.49 13.79
C VAL A 114 -14.74 0.55 14.71
#